data_cebd13358aff38d6a82d7d4a6a7f1106
#
_entry.id   cebd13358aff38d6a82d7d4a6a7f1106
#
_cell.length_a   1.000
_cell.length_b   1.000
_cell.length_c   1.000
_cell.angle_alpha   90.00
_cell.angle_beta   90.00
_cell.angle_gamma   90.00
#
_symmetry.space_group_name_H-M   'P 1'
#
loop_
_entity.id
_entity.type
_entity.pdbx_description
1 polymer ?
#
loop_
_entity_poly.entity_id
_entity_poly.type
_entity_poly.pdbx_seq_one_letter_code
_entity_poly.pdbx_strand_id
1 'polypeptide(L)'
;MALRVQSLAELEVLCNHLYEGTDVAQRMQAEKVLLELIDSPECLSQCQLLLERGTTSYAQLLAATCLSKLVSRSTPLPVEQRIDIRNYILNYVASQPKLAPFVIQALVQVIAKITKLGWFEVQKDQLIFRDIIADVKKFLQGTVDHYIIGVMILSELTQEMNLPLKVQKIRIFLTDSR
;
A
#
# COMPACT_ATOMS: atom_id res chain seq x y z
N MET A 1 10.87 -19.13 -15.72
CA MET A 1 9.64 -19.80 -15.29
C MET A 1 8.56 -18.74 -15.19
N ALA A 2 7.50 -18.81 -15.97
CA ALA A 2 6.43 -17.80 -15.89
C ALA A 2 5.79 -17.91 -14.50
N LEU A 3 5.80 -16.81 -13.75
CA LEU A 3 5.10 -16.71 -12.47
C LEU A 3 3.61 -16.93 -12.73
N ARG A 4 3.06 -17.98 -12.14
CA ARG A 4 1.65 -18.34 -12.30
C ARG A 4 0.80 -17.29 -11.58
N VAL A 5 -0.14 -16.67 -12.29
CA VAL A 5 -1.18 -15.85 -11.66
C VAL A 5 -1.97 -16.73 -10.69
N GLN A 6 -2.00 -16.33 -9.42
CA GLN A 6 -2.75 -17.06 -8.40
C GLN A 6 -4.24 -16.78 -8.52
N SER A 7 -5.06 -17.81 -8.38
CA SER A 7 -6.50 -17.65 -8.29
C SER A 7 -6.90 -17.01 -6.95
N LEU A 8 -8.10 -16.43 -6.88
CA LEU A 8 -8.62 -15.88 -5.61
C LEU A 8 -8.60 -16.93 -4.49
N ALA A 9 -8.97 -18.18 -4.79
CA ALA A 9 -8.96 -19.26 -3.80
C ALA A 9 -7.55 -19.56 -3.28
N GLU A 10 -6.53 -19.56 -4.15
CA GLU A 10 -5.13 -19.75 -3.74
C GLU A 10 -4.64 -18.58 -2.87
N LEU A 11 -5.03 -17.35 -3.19
CA LEU A 11 -4.72 -16.16 -2.39
C LEU A 11 -5.41 -16.19 -1.01
N GLU A 12 -6.65 -16.67 -0.94
CA GLU A 12 -7.35 -16.81 0.35
C GLU A 12 -6.75 -17.93 1.22
N VAL A 13 -6.29 -19.04 0.62
CA VAL A 13 -5.53 -20.06 1.35
C VAL A 13 -4.22 -19.49 1.87
N LEU A 14 -3.51 -18.72 1.06
CA LEU A 14 -2.29 -18.01 1.49
C LEU A 14 -2.58 -17.09 2.68
N CYS A 15 -3.68 -16.35 2.62
CA CYS A 15 -4.14 -15.47 3.68
C CYS A 15 -4.38 -16.23 4.99
N ASN A 16 -5.09 -17.35 4.93
CA ASN A 16 -5.38 -18.18 6.10
C ASN A 16 -4.09 -18.71 6.74
N HIS A 17 -3.13 -19.17 5.95
CA HIS A 17 -1.85 -19.66 6.47
C HIS A 17 -1.02 -18.55 7.13
N LEU A 18 -1.09 -17.32 6.61
CA LEU A 18 -0.34 -16.17 7.16
C LEU A 18 -0.94 -15.65 8.47
N TYR A 19 -2.26 -15.55 8.56
CA TYR A 19 -2.92 -14.84 9.67
C TYR A 19 -3.60 -15.75 10.69
N GLU A 20 -4.02 -16.95 10.28
CA GLU A 20 -4.76 -17.89 11.14
C GLU A 20 -4.00 -19.21 11.33
N GLY A 21 -2.93 -19.47 10.56
CA GLY A 21 -2.16 -20.71 10.64
C GLY A 21 -1.41 -20.84 11.95
N THR A 22 -1.57 -22.00 12.61
CA THR A 22 -0.83 -22.38 13.82
C THR A 22 0.46 -23.15 13.49
N ASP A 23 0.55 -23.71 12.28
CA ASP A 23 1.72 -24.45 11.83
C ASP A 23 2.81 -23.51 11.31
N VAL A 24 3.96 -23.54 11.97
CA VAL A 24 5.12 -22.71 11.63
C VAL A 24 5.64 -22.98 10.22
N ALA A 25 5.66 -24.25 9.78
CA ALA A 25 6.15 -24.61 8.46
C ALA A 25 5.22 -24.07 7.35
N GLN A 26 3.91 -24.15 7.53
CA GLN A 26 2.93 -23.57 6.61
C GLN A 26 3.04 -22.05 6.54
N ARG A 27 3.24 -21.38 7.68
CA ARG A 27 3.44 -19.93 7.72
C ARG A 27 4.71 -19.52 6.99
N MET A 28 5.83 -20.19 7.23
CA MET A 28 7.10 -19.90 6.52
C MET A 28 6.96 -20.10 5.00
N GLN A 29 6.25 -21.14 4.57
CA GLN A 29 5.99 -21.34 3.15
C GLN A 29 5.09 -20.24 2.59
N ALA A 30 4.07 -19.83 3.34
CA ALA A 30 3.18 -18.73 2.95
C ALA A 30 3.93 -17.39 2.84
N GLU A 31 4.86 -17.11 3.75
CA GLU A 31 5.72 -15.91 3.66
C GLU A 31 6.59 -15.92 2.41
N LYS A 32 7.12 -17.07 2.01
CA LYS A 32 7.89 -17.21 0.77
C LYS A 32 7.02 -16.90 -0.46
N VAL A 33 5.83 -17.50 -0.51
CA VAL A 33 4.86 -17.25 -1.61
C VAL A 33 4.45 -15.77 -1.65
N LEU A 34 4.29 -15.12 -0.49
CA LEU A 34 4.00 -13.70 -0.40
C LEU A 34 5.13 -12.84 -1.01
N LEU A 35 6.39 -13.19 -0.77
CA LEU A 35 7.52 -12.46 -1.37
C LEU A 35 7.55 -12.65 -2.89
N GLU A 36 7.32 -13.86 -3.38
CA GLU A 36 7.21 -14.14 -4.82
C GLU A 36 6.05 -13.35 -5.46
N LEU A 37 4.91 -13.25 -4.77
CA LEU A 37 3.77 -12.45 -5.22
C LEU A 37 4.12 -10.96 -5.32
N ILE A 38 4.80 -10.40 -4.32
CA ILE A 38 5.20 -8.99 -4.31
C ILE A 38 6.17 -8.67 -5.45
N ASP A 39 7.04 -9.61 -5.80
CA ASP A 39 8.00 -9.45 -6.90
C ASP A 39 7.40 -9.74 -8.29
N SER A 40 6.19 -10.26 -8.34
CA SER A 40 5.47 -10.53 -9.57
C SER A 40 4.99 -9.24 -10.25
N PRO A 41 5.02 -9.16 -11.59
CA PRO A 41 4.38 -8.07 -12.33
C PRO A 41 2.86 -8.02 -12.11
N GLU A 42 2.25 -9.14 -11.72
CA GLU A 42 0.82 -9.26 -11.46
C GLU A 42 0.41 -8.85 -10.03
N CYS A 43 1.37 -8.42 -9.20
CA CYS A 43 1.12 -8.06 -7.80
C CYS A 43 -0.04 -7.08 -7.65
N LEU A 44 -0.07 -6.02 -8.46
CA LEU A 44 -1.10 -4.98 -8.37
C LEU A 44 -2.49 -5.52 -8.73
N SER A 45 -2.61 -6.28 -9.82
CA SER A 45 -3.89 -6.86 -10.24
C SER A 45 -4.42 -7.88 -9.22
N GLN A 46 -3.53 -8.63 -8.58
CA GLN A 46 -3.89 -9.57 -7.52
C GLN A 46 -4.31 -8.88 -6.22
N CYS A 47 -3.68 -7.76 -5.88
CA CYS A 47 -4.14 -6.91 -4.77
C CYS A 47 -5.55 -6.36 -5.03
N GLN A 48 -5.82 -5.89 -6.24
CA GLN A 48 -7.16 -5.42 -6.63
C GLN A 48 -8.20 -6.55 -6.52
N LEU A 49 -7.87 -7.74 -7.01
CA LEU A 49 -8.73 -8.92 -6.89
C LEU A 49 -9.09 -9.23 -5.43
N LEU A 50 -8.10 -9.21 -4.53
CA LEU A 50 -8.31 -9.43 -3.10
C LEU A 50 -9.18 -8.34 -2.45
N LEU A 51 -8.98 -7.08 -2.81
CA LEU A 51 -9.78 -5.97 -2.28
C LEU A 51 -11.23 -6.03 -2.76
N GLU A 52 -11.46 -6.35 -4.02
CA GLU A 52 -12.80 -6.31 -4.63
C GLU A 52 -13.60 -7.59 -4.38
N ARG A 53 -12.96 -8.74 -4.30
CA ARG A 53 -13.60 -10.05 -4.24
C ARG A 53 -13.21 -10.91 -3.04
N GLY A 54 -12.23 -10.48 -2.25
CA GLY A 54 -11.83 -11.21 -1.04
C GLY A 54 -12.99 -11.32 -0.05
N THR A 55 -13.21 -12.51 0.48
CA THR A 55 -14.36 -12.84 1.34
C THR A 55 -14.14 -12.43 2.79
N THR A 56 -12.90 -12.17 3.19
CA THR A 56 -12.53 -11.86 4.57
C THR A 56 -11.76 -10.55 4.70
N SER A 57 -11.83 -9.93 5.88
CA SER A 57 -11.00 -8.76 6.19
C SER A 57 -9.50 -9.06 6.15
N TYR A 58 -9.09 -10.31 6.37
CA TYR A 58 -7.70 -10.74 6.23
C TYR A 58 -7.23 -10.78 4.77
N ALA A 59 -8.11 -11.11 3.83
CA ALA A 59 -7.81 -11.02 2.40
C ALA A 59 -7.53 -9.57 1.99
N GLN A 60 -8.33 -8.64 2.47
CA GLN A 60 -8.14 -7.20 2.25
C GLN A 60 -6.85 -6.69 2.94
N LEU A 61 -6.55 -7.18 4.16
CA LEU A 61 -5.30 -6.88 4.86
C LEU A 61 -4.07 -7.39 4.09
N LEU A 62 -4.16 -8.59 3.50
CA LEU A 62 -3.09 -9.14 2.67
C LEU A 62 -2.80 -8.23 1.48
N ALA A 63 -3.83 -7.76 0.79
CA ALA A 63 -3.68 -6.81 -0.31
C ALA A 63 -2.99 -5.52 0.16
N ALA A 64 -3.41 -4.93 1.28
CA ALA A 64 -2.78 -3.74 1.84
C ALA A 64 -1.31 -3.98 2.21
N THR A 65 -0.98 -5.15 2.74
CA THR A 65 0.39 -5.56 3.07
C THR A 65 1.25 -5.67 1.80
N CYS A 66 0.73 -6.31 0.75
CA CYS A 66 1.43 -6.40 -0.53
C CYS A 66 1.68 -5.00 -1.13
N LEU A 67 0.66 -4.14 -1.16
CA LEU A 67 0.79 -2.77 -1.65
C LEU A 67 1.81 -1.97 -0.84
N SER A 68 1.81 -2.09 0.49
CA SER A 68 2.78 -1.43 1.36
C SER A 68 4.21 -1.84 1.06
N LYS A 69 4.45 -3.13 0.84
CA LYS A 69 5.78 -3.65 0.47
C LYS A 69 6.16 -3.26 -0.95
N LEU A 70 5.21 -3.29 -1.88
CA LEU A 70 5.42 -2.88 -3.27
C LEU A 70 5.90 -1.43 -3.39
N VAL A 71 5.26 -0.50 -2.68
CA VAL A 71 5.64 0.93 -2.70
C VAL A 71 6.91 1.23 -1.90
N SER A 72 7.30 0.34 -0.99
CA SER A 72 8.51 0.49 -0.15
C SER A 72 9.74 -0.21 -0.72
N ARG A 73 9.70 -0.67 -1.96
CA ARG A 73 10.84 -1.33 -2.63
C ARG A 73 12.04 -0.41 -2.72
N SER A 74 13.22 -1.01 -2.76
CA SER A 74 14.49 -0.29 -3.01
C SER A 74 14.53 0.35 -4.40
N THR A 75 13.89 -0.27 -5.39
CA THR A 75 13.68 0.31 -6.72
C THR A 75 12.30 0.98 -6.73
N PRO A 76 12.23 2.33 -6.75
CA PRO A 76 10.98 3.04 -6.73
C PRO A 76 10.08 2.69 -7.92
N LEU A 77 8.77 2.59 -7.67
CA LEU A 77 7.80 2.49 -8.75
C LEU A 77 7.77 3.79 -9.56
N PRO A 78 7.45 3.72 -10.87
CA PRO A 78 7.18 4.91 -11.67
C PRO A 78 6.13 5.82 -11.03
N VAL A 79 6.25 7.12 -11.26
CA VAL A 79 5.37 8.14 -10.66
C VAL A 79 3.91 7.86 -10.98
N GLU A 80 3.61 7.53 -12.24
CA GLU A 80 2.26 7.22 -12.71
C GLU A 80 1.66 6.05 -11.95
N GLN A 81 2.41 4.97 -11.76
CA GLN A 81 1.93 3.80 -10.99
C GLN A 81 1.67 4.15 -9.53
N ARG A 82 2.49 4.99 -8.91
CA ARG A 82 2.26 5.45 -7.53
C ARG A 82 1.00 6.31 -7.42
N ILE A 83 0.74 7.15 -8.40
CA ILE A 83 -0.49 7.94 -8.49
C ILE A 83 -1.70 7.03 -8.64
N ASP A 84 -1.63 6.05 -9.53
CA ASP A 84 -2.71 5.10 -9.79
C ASP A 84 -3.04 4.28 -8.54
N ILE A 85 -2.04 3.75 -7.85
CA ILE A 85 -2.22 3.02 -6.59
C ILE A 85 -2.88 3.91 -5.53
N ARG A 86 -2.39 5.14 -5.34
CA ARG A 86 -2.95 6.09 -4.38
C ARG A 86 -4.42 6.39 -4.69
N ASN A 87 -4.72 6.73 -5.93
CA ASN A 87 -6.08 7.08 -6.35
C ASN A 87 -7.02 5.88 -6.23
N TYR A 88 -6.56 4.69 -6.59
CA TYR A 88 -7.32 3.46 -6.40
C TYR A 88 -7.68 3.24 -4.93
N ILE A 89 -6.71 3.34 -4.02
CA ILE A 89 -6.96 3.15 -2.58
C ILE A 89 -7.91 4.22 -2.04
N LEU A 90 -7.72 5.51 -2.41
CA LEU A 90 -8.62 6.58 -1.99
C LEU A 90 -10.05 6.33 -2.42
N ASN A 91 -10.26 5.94 -3.68
CA ASN A 91 -11.59 5.61 -4.20
C ASN A 91 -12.18 4.37 -3.51
N TYR A 92 -11.34 3.36 -3.26
CA TYR A 92 -11.76 2.14 -2.60
C TYR A 92 -12.27 2.40 -1.18
N VAL A 93 -11.50 3.11 -0.34
CA VAL A 93 -11.93 3.42 1.04
C VAL A 93 -13.11 4.41 1.07
N ALA A 94 -13.24 5.28 0.06
CA ALA A 94 -14.40 6.14 -0.07
C ALA A 94 -15.68 5.37 -0.42
N SER A 95 -15.57 4.32 -1.26
CA SER A 95 -16.69 3.47 -1.64
C SER A 95 -17.06 2.42 -0.59
N GLN A 96 -16.12 2.09 0.30
CA GLN A 96 -16.23 1.06 1.32
C GLN A 96 -15.90 1.61 2.73
N PRO A 97 -16.60 2.64 3.22
CA PRO A 97 -16.22 3.32 4.46
C PRO A 97 -16.45 2.48 5.72
N LYS A 98 -17.12 1.33 5.60
CA LYS A 98 -17.44 0.40 6.72
C LYS A 98 -16.52 -0.83 6.75
N LEU A 99 -15.41 -0.82 6.06
CA LEU A 99 -14.38 -1.86 6.19
C LEU A 99 -13.92 -1.99 7.65
N ALA A 100 -13.36 -3.15 7.98
CA ALA A 100 -12.74 -3.34 9.29
C ALA A 100 -11.68 -2.25 9.54
N PRO A 101 -11.65 -1.62 10.74
CA PRO A 101 -10.77 -0.49 11.02
C PRO A 101 -9.28 -0.78 10.75
N PHE A 102 -8.82 -2.00 11.03
CA PHE A 102 -7.43 -2.39 10.78
C PHE A 102 -7.09 -2.48 9.28
N VAL A 103 -8.09 -2.79 8.43
CA VAL A 103 -7.93 -2.77 6.96
C VAL A 103 -7.82 -1.33 6.46
N ILE A 104 -8.72 -0.45 6.91
CA ILE A 104 -8.65 0.98 6.59
C ILE A 104 -7.30 1.55 7.01
N GLN A 105 -6.87 1.25 8.24
CA GLN A 105 -5.58 1.71 8.76
C GLN A 105 -4.41 1.26 7.86
N ALA A 106 -4.38 0.00 7.46
CA ALA A 106 -3.34 -0.53 6.59
C ALA A 106 -3.33 0.15 5.20
N LEU A 107 -4.50 0.40 4.62
CA LEU A 107 -4.63 1.09 3.33
C LEU A 107 -4.22 2.57 3.43
N VAL A 108 -4.62 3.25 4.49
CA VAL A 108 -4.26 4.65 4.75
C VAL A 108 -2.75 4.80 4.94
N GLN A 109 -2.09 3.84 5.57
CA GLN A 109 -0.62 3.81 5.67
C GLN A 109 0.05 3.73 4.29
N VAL A 110 -0.51 3.00 3.34
CA VAL A 110 0.02 2.97 1.96
C VAL A 110 -0.11 4.35 1.30
N ILE A 111 -1.25 5.02 1.47
CA ILE A 111 -1.44 6.40 0.97
C ILE A 111 -0.39 7.35 1.56
N ALA A 112 -0.16 7.28 2.87
CA ALA A 112 0.81 8.13 3.54
C ALA A 112 2.24 7.90 3.05
N LYS A 113 2.65 6.64 2.86
CA LYS A 113 3.96 6.27 2.30
C LYS A 113 4.16 6.79 0.89
N ILE A 114 3.18 6.59 0.00
CA ILE A 114 3.24 7.09 -1.38
C ILE A 114 3.37 8.62 -1.36
N THR A 115 2.59 9.30 -0.55
CA THR A 115 2.59 10.76 -0.44
C THR A 115 3.94 11.28 0.04
N LYS A 116 4.54 10.66 1.07
CA LYS A 116 5.86 11.03 1.57
C LYS A 116 6.95 10.84 0.53
N LEU A 117 6.97 9.68 -0.12
CA LEU A 117 7.98 9.35 -1.12
C LEU A 117 7.95 10.32 -2.32
N GLY A 118 6.75 10.81 -2.66
CA GLY A 118 6.55 11.74 -3.77
C GLY A 118 6.43 13.21 -3.38
N TRP A 119 6.61 13.57 -2.10
CA TRP A 119 6.29 14.91 -1.59
C TRP A 119 6.96 16.07 -2.33
N PHE A 120 8.15 15.85 -2.85
CA PHE A 120 8.92 16.83 -3.61
C PHE A 120 8.91 16.58 -5.11
N GLU A 121 8.16 15.60 -5.59
CA GLU A 121 8.08 15.31 -7.01
C GLU A 121 7.20 16.32 -7.73
N VAL A 122 7.74 16.85 -8.83
CA VAL A 122 7.08 17.84 -9.68
C VAL A 122 6.76 17.21 -11.02
N GLN A 123 5.52 17.35 -11.46
CA GLN A 123 5.10 17.00 -12.83
C GLN A 123 4.32 18.18 -13.41
N LYS A 124 4.70 18.66 -14.58
CA LYS A 124 4.09 19.84 -15.23
C LYS A 124 4.00 21.04 -14.29
N ASP A 125 5.11 21.33 -13.60
CA ASP A 125 5.25 22.45 -12.64
C ASP A 125 4.33 22.36 -11.41
N GLN A 126 3.77 21.18 -11.12
CA GLN A 126 2.91 20.94 -9.95
C GLN A 126 3.49 19.87 -9.04
N LEU A 127 3.35 20.07 -7.74
CA LEU A 127 3.69 19.11 -6.69
C LEU A 127 2.53 18.11 -6.55
N ILE A 128 2.55 17.09 -7.37
CA ILE A 128 1.43 16.18 -7.65
C ILE A 128 0.94 15.35 -6.45
N PHE A 129 1.77 15.11 -5.43
CA PHE A 129 1.35 14.35 -4.25
C PHE A 129 0.80 15.21 -3.13
N ARG A 130 0.87 16.54 -3.26
CA ARG A 130 0.31 17.47 -2.26
C ARG A 130 -1.19 17.72 -2.44
N ASP A 131 -1.78 17.31 -3.52
CA ASP A 131 -3.22 17.34 -3.78
C ASP A 131 -4.01 16.42 -2.84
N ILE A 132 -3.34 15.50 -2.11
CA ILE A 132 -3.92 14.71 -1.04
C ILE A 132 -4.71 15.55 -0.03
N ILE A 133 -4.31 16.79 0.20
CA ILE A 133 -5.02 17.71 1.12
C ILE A 133 -6.44 18.00 0.62
N ALA A 134 -6.61 18.14 -0.70
CA ALA A 134 -7.93 18.34 -1.31
C ALA A 134 -8.81 17.09 -1.15
N ASP A 135 -8.22 15.89 -1.29
CA ASP A 135 -8.94 14.64 -1.11
C ASP A 135 -9.34 14.43 0.36
N VAL A 136 -8.46 14.70 1.30
CA VAL A 136 -8.77 14.66 2.75
C VAL A 136 -9.92 15.60 3.07
N LYS A 137 -9.95 16.81 2.49
CA LYS A 137 -11.05 17.75 2.69
C LYS A 137 -12.40 17.16 2.26
N LYS A 138 -12.45 16.41 1.16
CA LYS A 138 -13.68 15.72 0.71
C LYS A 138 -14.14 14.68 1.74
N PHE A 139 -13.21 13.88 2.29
CA PHE A 139 -13.52 12.93 3.35
C PHE A 139 -14.09 13.62 4.59
N LEU A 140 -13.48 14.72 5.05
CA LEU A 140 -13.92 15.47 6.23
C LEU A 140 -15.30 16.13 6.06
N GLN A 141 -15.75 16.32 4.82
CA GLN A 141 -17.06 16.89 4.49
C GLN A 141 -18.14 15.82 4.22
N GLY A 142 -17.77 14.54 4.28
CA GLY A 142 -18.66 13.41 4.00
C GLY A 142 -19.48 12.96 5.22
N THR A 143 -19.86 11.68 5.20
CA THR A 143 -20.52 11.03 6.34
C THR A 143 -19.56 10.88 7.52
N VAL A 144 -20.09 10.46 8.69
CA VAL A 144 -19.26 10.19 9.88
C VAL A 144 -18.15 9.17 9.57
N ASP A 145 -18.48 8.10 8.85
CA ASP A 145 -17.49 7.09 8.48
C ASP A 145 -16.39 7.68 7.58
N HIS A 146 -16.75 8.51 6.60
CA HIS A 146 -15.77 9.23 5.77
C HIS A 146 -14.94 10.22 6.58
N TYR A 147 -15.57 10.94 7.51
CA TYR A 147 -14.85 11.88 8.39
C TYR A 147 -13.77 11.16 9.20
N ILE A 148 -14.09 9.99 9.76
CA ILE A 148 -13.13 9.15 10.49
C ILE A 148 -11.96 8.78 9.59
N ILE A 149 -12.21 8.35 8.34
CA ILE A 149 -11.16 8.02 7.38
C ILE A 149 -10.29 9.25 7.08
N GLY A 150 -10.89 10.42 6.89
CA GLY A 150 -10.16 11.68 6.68
C GLY A 150 -9.20 12.00 7.83
N VAL A 151 -9.66 11.83 9.07
CA VAL A 151 -8.82 12.01 10.28
C VAL A 151 -7.71 10.96 10.32
N MET A 152 -7.98 9.70 9.98
CA MET A 152 -6.97 8.65 9.91
C MET A 152 -5.89 8.97 8.87
N ILE A 153 -6.28 9.48 7.69
CA ILE A 153 -5.31 9.89 6.65
C ILE A 153 -4.40 11.00 7.19
N LEU A 154 -4.96 12.04 7.84
CA LEU A 154 -4.17 13.13 8.41
C LEU A 154 -3.21 12.63 9.50
N SER A 155 -3.69 11.74 10.37
CA SER A 155 -2.88 11.15 11.43
C SER A 155 -1.70 10.36 10.85
N GLU A 156 -1.95 9.49 9.88
CA GLU A 156 -0.89 8.69 9.24
C GLU A 156 0.09 9.54 8.43
N LEU A 157 -0.39 10.56 7.72
CA LEU A 157 0.49 11.51 7.03
C LEU A 157 1.43 12.20 8.02
N THR A 158 0.91 12.65 9.16
CA THR A 158 1.71 13.31 10.20
C THR A 158 2.76 12.34 10.77
N GLN A 159 2.37 11.12 11.09
CA GLN A 159 3.29 10.10 11.61
C GLN A 159 4.36 9.75 10.58
N GLU A 160 3.95 9.47 9.35
CA GLU A 160 4.89 9.08 8.29
C GLU A 160 5.88 10.19 7.95
N MET A 161 5.43 11.46 7.91
CA MET A 161 6.31 12.61 7.66
C MET A 161 7.35 12.83 8.77
N ASN A 162 7.01 12.47 10.01
CA ASN A 162 7.93 12.58 11.17
C ASN A 162 8.93 11.41 11.24
N LEU A 163 8.68 10.29 10.55
CA LEU A 163 9.66 9.22 10.48
C LEU A 163 10.85 9.65 9.62
N PRO A 164 12.10 9.42 10.08
CA PRO A 164 13.25 9.65 9.22
C PRO A 164 13.09 8.80 7.95
N LEU A 165 13.38 9.40 6.80
CA LEU A 165 13.60 8.61 5.59
C LEU A 165 14.65 7.56 5.99
N LYS A 166 14.32 6.27 5.86
CA LYS A 166 15.36 5.24 5.89
C LYS A 166 16.33 5.67 4.81
N VAL A 167 17.45 6.23 5.22
CA VAL A 167 18.55 6.58 4.33
C VAL A 167 18.96 5.23 3.73
N GLN A 168 18.39 4.91 2.58
CA GLN A 168 19.07 4.01 1.67
C GLN A 168 20.44 4.63 1.59
N LYS A 169 21.46 3.89 2.03
CA LYS A 169 22.84 4.30 1.94
C LYS A 169 22.98 5.03 0.62
N ILE A 170 22.92 6.35 0.66
CA ILE A 170 23.47 7.19 -0.36
C ILE A 170 24.93 6.78 -0.28
N ARG A 171 25.36 5.84 -1.09
CA ARG A 171 26.72 5.80 -1.59
C ARG A 171 26.82 7.09 -2.39
N ILE A 172 26.99 8.17 -1.67
CA ILE A 172 27.51 9.40 -2.21
C ILE A 172 28.78 8.95 -2.92
N PHE A 173 28.79 9.15 -4.19
CA PHE A 173 29.97 9.18 -5.02
C PHE A 173 30.95 10.23 -4.44
N LEU A 174 31.64 9.86 -3.37
CA LEU A 174 32.82 10.50 -2.86
C LEU A 174 34.01 9.58 -3.10
N THR A 175 34.15 9.14 -4.34
CA THR A 175 35.41 8.60 -4.86
C THR A 175 35.48 8.96 -6.33
N ASP A 176 35.97 10.17 -6.59
CA ASP A 176 37.07 10.37 -7.51
C ASP A 176 37.45 11.85 -7.54
N SER A 177 38.35 12.18 -6.65
CA SER A 177 39.26 13.29 -6.83
C SER A 177 40.58 12.85 -6.20
N ARG A 178 41.36 12.07 -6.97
CA ARG A 178 42.84 12.02 -6.92
C ARG A 178 43.35 11.69 -8.30
#